data_ab8ef92b1e970cb57476fa8857259c55
#
_entry.id   ab8ef92b1e970cb57476fa8857259c55
#
_cell.length_a   1.000
_cell.length_b   1.000
_cell.length_c   1.000
_cell.angle_alpha   90.00
_cell.angle_beta   90.00
_cell.angle_gamma   90.00
#
_symmetry.space_group_name_H-M   'P 1'
#
loop_
_entity.id
_entity.type
_entity.pdbx_description
1 polymer ?
#
loop_
_entity_poly.entity_id
_entity_poly.type
_entity_poly.pdbx_seq_one_letter_code
_entity_poly.pdbx_strand_id
1 'polypeptide(L)'
;METAFVLIDVESGKVPDVVARLNKLPQVTEVYSIAGEHDILAKLKFAEIRSLGELVPKKIQKIGGIRRTITLLTFETHKYVNFDLSAGHKLEDV
;
A
#
# COMPACT_ATOMS: atom_id res chain seq x y z
N MET A 1 -12.39 -9.45 -1.11
CA MET A 1 -10.95 -9.26 -0.86
C MET A 1 -10.73 -8.34 0.32
N GLU A 2 -9.75 -8.68 1.13
CA GLU A 2 -9.36 -7.85 2.26
C GLU A 2 -8.41 -6.75 1.83
N THR A 3 -8.36 -5.68 2.60
CA THR A 3 -7.48 -4.54 2.34
C THR A 3 -6.61 -4.26 3.56
N ALA A 4 -5.36 -3.96 3.32
CA ALA A 4 -4.46 -3.46 4.34
C ALA A 4 -3.63 -2.31 3.78
N PHE A 5 -3.16 -1.45 4.66
CA PHE A 5 -2.22 -0.39 4.31
C PHE A 5 -0.93 -0.63 5.06
N VAL A 6 0.18 -0.38 4.40
CA VAL A 6 1.50 -0.48 5.02
C VAL A 6 2.19 0.86 4.93
N LEU A 7 2.53 1.41 6.09
CA LEU A 7 3.38 2.59 6.17
C LEU A 7 4.83 2.11 6.20
N ILE A 8 5.67 2.68 5.36
CA ILE A 8 7.02 2.19 5.16
C ILE A 8 8.02 3.32 5.37
N ASP A 9 9.00 3.06 6.22
CA ASP A 9 10.12 3.96 6.43
C ASP A 9 11.31 3.44 5.63
N VAL A 10 11.96 4.34 4.91
CA VAL A 10 12.99 3.98 3.93
C VAL A 10 14.28 4.73 4.25
N GLU A 11 15.40 4.08 3.99
CA GLU A 11 16.70 4.74 4.08
C GLU A 11 16.78 5.90 3.09
N SER A 12 17.51 6.94 3.49
CA SER A 12 17.67 8.14 2.67
C SER A 12 18.15 7.79 1.25
N GLY A 13 17.47 8.31 0.25
CA GLY A 13 17.81 8.10 -1.15
C GLY A 13 17.33 6.79 -1.74
N LYS A 14 16.65 5.94 -0.97
CA LYS A 14 16.23 4.62 -1.44
C LYS A 14 14.76 4.53 -1.85
N VAL A 15 14.01 5.61 -1.74
CA VAL A 15 12.59 5.59 -2.09
C VAL A 15 12.33 5.09 -3.51
N PRO A 16 13.02 5.58 -4.55
CA PRO A 16 12.78 5.09 -5.91
C PRO A 16 13.00 3.59 -6.05
N ASP A 17 14.06 3.06 -5.43
CA ASP A 17 14.37 1.63 -5.51
C ASP A 17 13.30 0.79 -4.82
N VAL A 18 12.85 1.24 -3.65
CA VAL A 18 11.81 0.54 -2.89
C VAL A 18 10.49 0.55 -3.65
N VAL A 19 10.11 1.70 -4.21
CA VAL A 19 8.88 1.82 -5.02
C VAL A 19 8.93 0.85 -6.19
N ALA A 20 10.07 0.78 -6.90
CA ALA A 20 10.21 -0.12 -8.04
C ALA A 20 9.99 -1.58 -7.64
N ARG A 21 10.47 -1.97 -6.46
CA ARG A 21 10.29 -3.34 -5.95
C ARG A 21 8.86 -3.60 -5.52
N LEU A 22 8.24 -2.65 -4.82
CA LEU A 22 6.84 -2.78 -4.40
C LEU A 22 5.91 -2.94 -5.61
N ASN A 23 6.19 -2.20 -6.68
CA ASN A 23 5.36 -2.27 -7.88
C ASN A 23 5.34 -3.64 -8.55
N LYS A 24 6.31 -4.48 -8.24
CA LYS A 24 6.38 -5.84 -8.81
C LYS A 24 5.55 -6.87 -8.03
N LEU A 25 5.06 -6.51 -6.86
CA LEU A 25 4.28 -7.43 -6.04
C LEU A 25 2.81 -7.37 -6.46
N PRO A 26 2.21 -8.48 -6.89
CA PRO A 26 0.83 -8.46 -7.39
C PRO A 26 -0.20 -7.99 -6.37
N GLN A 27 0.05 -8.23 -5.08
CA GLN A 27 -0.87 -7.85 -4.02
C GLN A 27 -0.84 -6.35 -3.72
N VAL A 28 0.21 -5.67 -4.15
CA VAL A 28 0.34 -4.22 -3.97
C VAL A 28 -0.43 -3.53 -5.08
N THR A 29 -1.51 -2.85 -4.72
CA THR A 29 -2.40 -2.22 -5.71
C THR A 29 -2.19 -0.73 -5.86
N GLU A 30 -1.64 -0.08 -4.84
CA GLU A 30 -1.33 1.35 -4.89
C GLU A 30 -0.07 1.62 -4.08
N VAL A 31 0.76 2.52 -4.55
CA VAL A 31 1.98 2.93 -3.86
C VAL A 31 2.06 4.45 -3.95
N TYR A 32 2.22 5.09 -2.80
CA TYR A 32 2.32 6.54 -2.71
C TYR A 32 3.58 6.93 -1.97
N SER A 33 4.30 7.91 -2.48
CA SER A 33 5.28 8.63 -1.69
C SER A 33 4.51 9.65 -0.86
N ILE A 34 4.79 9.72 0.43
CA ILE A 34 4.05 10.60 1.33
C ILE A 34 4.99 11.53 2.08
N ALA A 35 4.45 12.65 2.52
CA ALA A 35 5.16 13.57 3.39
C ALA A 35 4.66 13.36 4.83
N GLY A 36 5.57 13.39 5.80
CA GLY A 36 5.23 13.20 7.20
C GLY A 36 6.22 12.28 7.89
N GLU A 37 5.74 11.53 8.85
CA GLU A 37 6.60 10.64 9.65
C GLU A 37 7.05 9.39 8.92
N HIS A 38 6.39 9.05 7.82
CA HIS A 38 6.70 7.87 7.02
C HIS A 38 6.94 8.27 5.58
N ASP A 39 7.59 7.40 4.80
CA ASP A 39 8.04 7.74 3.46
C ASP A 39 7.11 7.23 2.38
N ILE A 40 6.52 6.05 2.58
CA ILE A 40 5.68 5.39 1.58
C ILE A 40 4.42 4.85 2.25
N LEU A 41 3.31 4.94 1.52
CA LEU A 41 2.06 4.26 1.86
C LEU A 41 1.75 3.29 0.74
N ALA A 42 1.63 2.02 1.07
CA ALA A 42 1.26 0.98 0.10
C ALA A 42 -0.10 0.40 0.49
N LYS A 43 -0.95 0.19 -0.51
CA LYS A 43 -2.23 -0.46 -0.34
C LYS A 43 -2.12 -1.89 -0.84
N LEU A 44 -2.55 -2.83 -0.01
CA LEU A 44 -2.50 -4.25 -0.31
C LEU A 44 -3.90 -4.83 -0.43
N LYS A 45 -4.08 -5.74 -1.39
CA LYS A 45 -5.28 -6.55 -1.53
C LYS A 45 -4.88 -8.01 -1.40
N PHE A 46 -5.66 -8.77 -0.64
CA PHE A 46 -5.38 -10.18 -0.41
C PHE A 46 -6.66 -10.94 -0.10
N ALA A 47 -6.64 -12.26 -0.30
CA ALA A 47 -7.83 -13.08 -0.10
C ALA A 47 -8.05 -13.43 1.37
N GLU A 48 -6.99 -13.73 2.09
CA GLU A 48 -7.04 -14.18 3.47
C GLU A 48 -5.97 -13.48 4.30
N ILE A 49 -6.25 -13.25 5.57
CA ILE A 49 -5.30 -12.60 6.47
C ILE A 49 -3.98 -13.36 6.58
N ARG A 50 -4.02 -14.67 6.38
CA ARG A 50 -2.82 -15.50 6.35
C ARG A 50 -1.85 -15.04 5.26
N SER A 51 -2.39 -14.63 4.10
CA SER A 51 -1.57 -14.13 2.99
C SER A 51 -0.77 -12.91 3.39
N LEU A 52 -1.34 -12.06 4.25
CA LEU A 52 -0.65 -10.87 4.73
C LEU A 52 0.57 -11.25 5.58
N GLY A 53 0.43 -12.28 6.40
CA GLY A 53 1.54 -12.79 7.21
C GLY A 53 2.68 -13.36 6.40
N GLU A 54 2.42 -13.77 5.16
CA GLU A 54 3.46 -14.19 4.23
C GLU A 54 4.06 -12.99 3.48
N LEU A 55 3.18 -12.11 3.01
CA LEU A 55 3.58 -11.00 2.15
C LEU A 55 4.48 -9.98 2.86
N VAL A 56 4.06 -9.52 4.04
CA VAL A 56 4.78 -8.43 4.70
C VAL A 56 6.17 -8.87 5.18
N PRO A 57 6.30 -9.93 6.01
CA PRO A 57 7.65 -10.28 6.51
C PRO A 57 8.54 -10.92 5.46
N LYS A 58 7.98 -11.68 4.52
CA LYS A 58 8.79 -12.46 3.60
C LYS A 58 9.06 -11.77 2.27
N LYS A 59 8.25 -10.80 1.89
CA LYS A 59 8.42 -10.12 0.61
C LYS A 59 8.68 -8.63 0.78
N ILE A 60 7.86 -7.94 1.53
CA ILE A 60 8.01 -6.49 1.69
C ILE A 60 9.21 -6.16 2.55
N GLN A 61 9.29 -6.72 3.75
CA GLN A 61 10.38 -6.40 4.67
C GLN A 61 11.75 -6.84 4.19
N LYS A 62 11.81 -7.68 3.16
CA LYS A 62 13.07 -8.11 2.57
C LYS A 62 13.58 -7.18 1.48
N ILE A 63 12.81 -6.18 1.10
CA ILE A 63 13.25 -5.19 0.11
C ILE A 63 14.36 -4.35 0.72
N GLY A 64 15.50 -4.28 0.03
CA GLY A 64 16.62 -3.45 0.48
C GLY A 64 16.22 -1.99 0.52
N GLY A 65 16.64 -1.30 1.58
CA GLY A 65 16.32 0.10 1.80
C GLY A 65 15.15 0.34 2.73
N ILE A 66 14.34 -0.66 3.03
CA ILE A 66 13.26 -0.53 4.00
C ILE A 66 13.84 -0.65 5.42
N ARG A 67 13.52 0.35 6.25
CA ARG A 67 13.96 0.37 7.64
C ARG A 67 12.90 -0.19 8.57
N ARG A 68 11.62 0.09 8.30
CA ARG A 68 10.53 -0.28 9.18
C ARG A 68 9.22 -0.26 8.42
N THR A 69 8.30 -1.14 8.82
CA THR A 69 6.95 -1.17 8.28
C THR A 69 5.94 -1.17 9.41
N ILE A 70 4.80 -0.53 9.17
CA ILE A 70 3.65 -0.56 10.07
C ILE A 70 2.46 -0.99 9.22
N THR A 71 1.86 -2.12 9.56
CA THR A 71 0.71 -2.64 8.82
C THR A 71 -0.57 -2.28 9.52
N LEU A 72 -1.50 -1.69 8.75
CA LEU A 72 -2.83 -1.32 9.20
C LEU A 72 -3.83 -2.19 8.47
N LEU A 73 -4.50 -3.07 9.21
CA LEU A 73 -5.52 -3.94 8.64
C LEU A 73 -6.86 -3.24 8.74
N THR A 74 -7.60 -3.16 7.62
CA THR A 74 -8.93 -2.58 7.64
C THR A 74 -9.96 -3.62 8.08
N PHE A 75 -11.02 -3.18 8.74
CA PHE A 75 -12.13 -4.07 9.10
C PHE A 75 -13.13 -4.16 7.95
N GLU A 76 -13.66 -3.02 7.54
CA GLU A 76 -14.63 -3.00 6.46
C GLU A 76 -14.63 -1.64 5.76
N THR A 77 -15.10 -1.64 4.52
CA THR A 77 -15.21 -0.41 3.74
C THR A 77 -16.59 0.19 3.97
N HIS A 78 -16.63 1.40 4.51
CA HIS A 78 -17.89 2.11 4.76
C HIS A 78 -18.31 2.98 3.58
N LYS A 79 -17.34 3.40 2.77
CA LYS A 79 -17.63 4.23 1.60
C LYS A 79 -16.55 4.03 0.57
N TYR A 80 -16.97 3.81 -0.67
CA TYR A 80 -16.09 3.76 -1.82
C TYR A 80 -16.75 4.51 -2.97
N VAL A 81 -16.02 5.48 -3.54
CA VAL A 81 -16.52 6.32 -4.63
C VAL A 81 -15.45 6.42 -5.69
N ASN A 82 -15.81 6.10 -6.94
CA ASN A 82 -14.98 6.42 -8.09
C ASN A 82 -15.27 7.85 -8.51
N PHE A 83 -14.21 8.63 -8.69
CA PHE A 83 -14.34 10.03 -9.06
C PHE A 83 -13.73 10.27 -10.43
N ASP A 84 -14.54 10.81 -11.34
CA ASP A 84 -14.09 11.15 -12.69
C ASP A 84 -13.66 12.62 -12.71
N LEU A 85 -12.35 12.83 -12.71
CA LEU A 85 -11.77 14.17 -12.71
C LEU A 85 -12.09 14.95 -14.00
N SER A 86 -12.23 14.24 -15.12
CA SER A 86 -12.54 14.90 -16.40
C SER A 86 -13.95 15.46 -16.43
N ALA A 87 -14.89 14.84 -15.75
CA ALA A 87 -16.27 15.30 -15.62
C ALA A 87 -16.52 16.07 -14.34
N GLY A 88 -15.57 16.03 -13.38
CA GLY A 88 -15.69 16.73 -12.12
C GLY A 88 -16.77 16.18 -11.18
N HIS A 89 -17.18 14.92 -11.38
CA HIS A 89 -18.19 14.30 -10.54
C HIS A 89 -17.92 12.81 -10.35
N LYS A 90 -18.67 12.18 -9.47
CA LYS A 90 -18.55 10.78 -9.18
C LYS A 90 -18.97 9.90 -10.32
N LEU A 91 -18.22 8.83 -10.58
CA LEU A 91 -18.61 7.83 -11.57
C LEU A 91 -19.62 6.86 -11.00
N GLU A 92 -19.58 6.62 -9.72
CA GLU A 92 -20.42 5.67 -9.04
C GLU A 92 -20.87 6.22 -7.71
N ASP A 93 -22.17 6.09 -7.44
CA ASP A 93 -22.77 6.56 -6.22
C ASP A 93 -22.99 5.39 -5.28
N VAL A 94 -22.34 5.44 -4.12
CA VAL A 94 -22.35 4.32 -3.19
C VAL A 94 -23.07 4.66 -1.92
#